data_0a87ab1e3ad09aec6a961e828658c632
#
_entry.id   0a87ab1e3ad09aec6a961e828658c632
#
_cell.length_a   1.000
_cell.length_b   1.000
_cell.length_c   1.000
_cell.angle_alpha   90.00
_cell.angle_beta   90.00
_cell.angle_gamma   90.00
#
_symmetry.space_group_name_H-M   'P 1'
#
loop_
_entity.id
_entity.type
_entity.pdbx_description
1 polymer ?
#
loop_
_entity_poly.entity_id
_entity_poly.type
_entity_poly.pdbx_seq_one_letter_code
_entity_poly.pdbx_strand_id
1 'polypeptide(L)'
;MSLQIKKAERKKAKIRLGLSGPSGFGKTYSGLLIAKGLVGDWSKIALIDTENGSGELYSDLGDYNVVTLEAPYTPERYIQAIKICEQAGMECIIIDSITHEWDGEGGCLDIQTQLGGRYQDWAKVTPRHNAFIQAILTSSSHIITTVRRKQDYEMSEVNGKKIVQKVGTKEVTREGFEYELTMNLEFVNDKHLAKASKDRTSLFMGQPEFIPTEETGRLIKNWCESGIDLPEPSKEQFDALLSYLKGTPDQATKAKAALKKYKLSTDQLKQVDELI
;
A
#
# COMPACT_ATOMS: atom_id res chain seq x y z
N MET A 1 -27.66 4.39 4.63
CA MET A 1 -27.15 4.56 6.01
C MET A 1 -27.42 6.00 6.42
N SER A 2 -28.05 6.24 7.57
CA SER A 2 -28.21 7.60 8.12
C SER A 2 -26.85 8.13 8.62
N LEU A 3 -26.58 9.41 8.41
CA LEU A 3 -25.41 10.09 8.96
C LEU A 3 -25.56 10.16 10.49
N GLN A 4 -24.52 9.84 11.23
CA GLN A 4 -24.49 9.87 12.67
C GLN A 4 -23.23 10.57 13.18
N ILE A 5 -23.38 11.41 14.19
CA ILE A 5 -22.25 11.99 14.94
C ILE A 5 -21.90 11.01 16.06
N LYS A 6 -20.61 10.69 16.17
CA LYS A 6 -20.06 9.85 17.24
C LYS A 6 -18.75 10.44 17.76
N LYS A 7 -18.41 10.13 19.01
CA LYS A 7 -17.08 10.45 19.57
C LYS A 7 -15.99 9.74 18.75
N ALA A 8 -14.92 10.45 18.44
CA ALA A 8 -13.77 9.86 17.76
C ALA A 8 -13.00 8.94 18.74
N GLU A 9 -12.78 7.73 18.33
CA GLU A 9 -11.98 6.73 19.04
C GLU A 9 -11.00 6.09 18.06
N ARG A 10 -9.72 6.04 18.45
CA ARG A 10 -8.71 5.40 17.62
C ARG A 10 -8.85 3.88 17.75
N LYS A 11 -9.10 3.22 16.63
CA LYS A 11 -9.13 1.76 16.53
C LYS A 11 -7.74 1.24 16.15
N LYS A 12 -7.46 -0.03 16.48
CA LYS A 12 -6.32 -0.73 15.92
C LYS A 12 -6.37 -0.65 14.40
N ALA A 13 -5.22 -0.41 13.79
CA ALA A 13 -5.13 -0.17 12.35
C ALA A 13 -3.99 -0.97 11.72
N LYS A 14 -4.12 -1.26 10.45
CA LYS A 14 -3.01 -1.75 9.63
C LYS A 14 -2.30 -0.58 8.98
N ILE A 15 -0.96 -0.54 9.03
CA ILE A 15 -0.19 0.55 8.44
C ILE A 15 -0.29 0.54 6.91
N ARG A 16 -0.30 1.73 6.32
CA ARG A 16 -0.07 2.00 4.90
C ARG A 16 1.17 2.86 4.82
N LEU A 17 2.32 2.20 4.55
CA LEU A 17 3.64 2.81 4.56
C LEU A 17 4.18 2.92 3.14
N GLY A 18 4.62 4.10 2.75
CA GLY A 18 5.39 4.35 1.54
C GLY A 18 6.88 4.43 1.85
N LEU A 19 7.71 3.88 0.98
CA LEU A 19 9.15 4.01 0.97
C LEU A 19 9.54 4.59 -0.38
N SER A 20 9.87 5.88 -0.45
CA SER A 20 10.17 6.56 -1.69
C SER A 20 11.65 6.95 -1.77
N GLY A 21 12.24 6.85 -2.98
CA GLY A 21 13.63 7.23 -3.19
C GLY A 21 14.20 6.70 -4.51
N PRO A 22 15.38 7.19 -4.91
CA PRO A 22 16.10 6.68 -6.07
C PRO A 22 16.42 5.17 -5.97
N SER A 23 16.75 4.55 -7.11
CA SER A 23 17.22 3.17 -7.13
C SER A 23 18.53 3.04 -6.34
N GLY A 24 18.72 1.92 -5.63
CA GLY A 24 19.92 1.65 -4.84
C GLY A 24 19.95 2.30 -3.44
N PHE A 25 18.93 3.09 -3.05
CA PHE A 25 18.90 3.76 -1.73
C PHE A 25 18.38 2.85 -0.58
N GLY A 26 18.19 1.54 -0.83
CA GLY A 26 17.88 0.56 0.22
C GLY A 26 16.41 0.39 0.57
N LYS A 27 15.47 0.82 -0.29
CA LYS A 27 14.02 0.72 -0.04
C LYS A 27 13.55 -0.70 0.24
N THR A 28 13.91 -1.66 -0.61
CA THR A 28 13.52 -3.08 -0.49
C THR A 28 14.03 -3.70 0.79
N TYR A 29 15.34 -3.54 1.06
CA TYR A 29 15.98 -4.04 2.29
C TYR A 29 15.34 -3.47 3.54
N SER A 30 15.17 -2.14 3.59
CA SER A 30 14.50 -1.47 4.72
C SER A 30 13.04 -1.90 4.86
N GLY A 31 12.34 -2.11 3.73
CA GLY A 31 10.96 -2.61 3.72
C GLY A 31 10.85 -3.99 4.39
N LEU A 32 11.78 -4.89 4.10
CA LEU A 32 11.85 -6.23 4.71
C LEU A 32 12.13 -6.14 6.21
N LEU A 33 13.09 -5.31 6.66
CA LEU A 33 13.37 -5.12 8.08
C LEU A 33 12.18 -4.51 8.83
N ILE A 34 11.53 -3.48 8.26
CA ILE A 34 10.32 -2.88 8.85
C ILE A 34 9.21 -3.93 8.95
N ALA A 35 8.98 -4.72 7.89
CA ALA A 35 7.97 -5.79 7.87
C ALA A 35 8.25 -6.82 8.97
N LYS A 36 9.52 -7.24 9.16
CA LYS A 36 9.91 -8.11 10.25
C LYS A 36 9.59 -7.53 11.62
N GLY A 37 9.89 -6.26 11.83
CA GLY A 37 9.55 -5.57 13.08
C GLY A 37 8.04 -5.45 13.32
N LEU A 38 7.23 -5.26 12.24
CA LEU A 38 5.77 -5.19 12.30
C LEU A 38 5.13 -6.53 12.71
N VAL A 39 5.60 -7.64 12.12
CA VAL A 39 4.93 -8.94 12.24
C VAL A 39 5.64 -9.86 13.23
N GLY A 40 6.97 -9.83 13.27
CA GLY A 40 7.80 -10.71 14.12
C GLY A 40 8.07 -12.09 13.53
N ASP A 41 7.41 -12.48 12.44
CA ASP A 41 7.54 -13.77 11.78
C ASP A 41 7.74 -13.59 10.27
N TRP A 42 8.87 -14.04 9.74
CA TRP A 42 9.19 -13.95 8.32
C TRP A 42 8.18 -14.70 7.45
N SER A 43 7.68 -15.85 7.89
CA SER A 43 6.71 -16.67 7.14
C SER A 43 5.36 -15.96 6.90
N LYS A 44 5.11 -14.86 7.60
CA LYS A 44 3.89 -14.02 7.48
C LYS A 44 4.11 -12.77 6.64
N ILE A 45 5.26 -12.66 5.98
CA ILE A 45 5.61 -11.56 5.11
C ILE A 45 5.59 -12.04 3.67
N ALA A 46 4.93 -11.29 2.78
CA ALA A 46 5.00 -11.49 1.34
C ALA A 46 5.58 -10.25 0.66
N LEU A 47 6.44 -10.48 -0.31
CA LEU A 47 6.98 -9.48 -1.23
C LEU A 47 6.36 -9.71 -2.62
N ILE A 48 5.58 -8.77 -3.13
CA ILE A 48 5.16 -8.71 -4.53
C ILE A 48 6.30 -8.03 -5.29
N ASP A 49 7.08 -8.83 -6.00
CA ASP A 49 8.27 -8.39 -6.74
C ASP A 49 7.93 -8.10 -8.20
N THR A 50 8.14 -6.86 -8.61
CA THR A 50 8.04 -6.39 -10.00
C THR A 50 9.41 -5.98 -10.57
N GLU A 51 10.49 -6.23 -9.82
CA GLU A 51 11.86 -5.81 -10.12
C GLU A 51 12.73 -7.00 -10.61
N ASN A 52 12.12 -7.94 -11.35
CA ASN A 52 12.81 -9.07 -11.97
C ASN A 52 13.62 -9.96 -11.00
N GLY A 53 13.03 -10.35 -9.89
CA GLY A 53 13.65 -11.23 -8.90
C GLY A 53 14.60 -10.53 -7.93
N SER A 54 14.62 -9.19 -7.93
CA SER A 54 15.49 -8.43 -7.00
C SER A 54 15.14 -8.68 -5.54
N GLY A 55 13.88 -9.03 -5.26
CA GLY A 55 13.41 -9.36 -3.93
C GLY A 55 14.00 -10.64 -3.35
N GLU A 56 14.40 -11.60 -4.18
CA GLU A 56 15.01 -12.86 -3.74
C GLU A 56 16.48 -12.69 -3.33
N LEU A 57 17.13 -11.61 -3.73
CA LEU A 57 18.52 -11.32 -3.38
C LEU A 57 18.74 -11.10 -1.87
N TYR A 58 17.66 -10.90 -1.12
CA TYR A 58 17.68 -10.68 0.33
C TYR A 58 17.19 -11.91 1.12
N SER A 59 17.15 -13.09 0.51
CA SER A 59 16.64 -14.32 1.13
C SER A 59 17.45 -14.78 2.37
N ASP A 60 18.67 -14.29 2.53
CA ASP A 60 19.51 -14.49 3.71
C ASP A 60 19.00 -13.77 4.97
N LEU A 61 18.09 -12.79 4.83
CA LEU A 61 17.45 -12.12 5.97
C LEU A 61 16.45 -13.03 6.70
N GLY A 62 15.77 -13.95 5.98
CA GLY A 62 14.81 -14.89 6.55
C GLY A 62 13.83 -15.45 5.53
N ASP A 63 12.99 -16.39 5.96
CA ASP A 63 12.08 -17.20 5.13
C ASP A 63 10.77 -16.44 4.79
N TYR A 64 10.85 -15.30 4.11
CA TYR A 64 9.67 -14.60 3.61
C TYR A 64 9.21 -15.16 2.26
N ASN A 65 7.97 -14.84 1.89
CA ASN A 65 7.34 -15.32 0.66
C ASN A 65 7.49 -14.29 -0.46
N VAL A 66 7.61 -14.75 -1.71
CA VAL A 66 7.67 -13.88 -2.89
C VAL A 66 6.53 -14.22 -3.86
N VAL A 67 5.89 -13.18 -4.40
CA VAL A 67 4.96 -13.27 -5.53
C VAL A 67 5.59 -12.50 -6.68
N THR A 68 6.11 -13.20 -7.67
CA THR A 68 6.67 -12.57 -8.86
C THR A 68 5.55 -12.03 -9.76
N LEU A 69 5.56 -10.75 -10.02
CA LEU A 69 4.61 -10.06 -10.89
C LEU A 69 5.35 -9.50 -12.11
N GLU A 70 5.27 -10.20 -13.22
CA GLU A 70 5.83 -9.79 -14.50
C GLU A 70 4.82 -8.96 -15.32
N ALA A 71 5.31 -8.29 -16.36
CA ALA A 71 4.45 -7.57 -17.29
C ALA A 71 3.34 -8.48 -17.88
N PRO A 72 2.17 -7.92 -18.21
CA PRO A 72 1.80 -6.52 -18.11
C PRO A 72 1.46 -6.10 -16.67
N TYR A 73 1.91 -4.91 -16.26
CA TYR A 73 1.74 -4.38 -14.90
C TYR A 73 0.41 -3.66 -14.70
N THR A 74 -0.69 -4.33 -15.06
CA THR A 74 -2.03 -3.73 -14.94
C THR A 74 -2.47 -3.59 -13.49
N PRO A 75 -3.29 -2.56 -13.14
CA PRO A 75 -3.84 -2.40 -11.80
C PRO A 75 -4.53 -3.65 -11.27
N GLU A 76 -5.24 -4.39 -12.14
CA GLU A 76 -5.97 -5.61 -11.76
C GLU A 76 -5.04 -6.74 -11.31
N ARG A 77 -3.87 -6.88 -11.93
CA ARG A 77 -2.88 -7.90 -11.54
C ARG A 77 -2.27 -7.59 -10.18
N TYR A 78 -2.01 -6.32 -9.86
CA TYR A 78 -1.61 -5.92 -8.51
C TYR A 78 -2.70 -6.22 -7.47
N ILE A 79 -3.97 -5.92 -7.79
CA ILE A 79 -5.11 -6.27 -6.94
C ILE A 79 -5.18 -7.78 -6.71
N GLN A 80 -4.97 -8.58 -7.75
CA GLN A 80 -4.95 -10.04 -7.65
C GLN A 80 -3.79 -10.52 -6.77
N ALA A 81 -2.59 -9.97 -6.93
CA ALA A 81 -1.42 -10.33 -6.12
C ALA A 81 -1.65 -10.02 -4.62
N ILE A 82 -2.21 -8.84 -4.29
CA ILE A 82 -2.60 -8.49 -2.93
C ILE A 82 -3.58 -9.52 -2.35
N LYS A 83 -4.63 -9.89 -3.11
CA LYS A 83 -5.64 -10.87 -2.67
C LYS A 83 -5.04 -12.25 -2.42
N ILE A 84 -4.13 -12.73 -3.28
CA ILE A 84 -3.43 -14.01 -3.11
C ILE A 84 -2.65 -14.00 -1.80
N CYS A 85 -1.92 -12.93 -1.49
CA CYS A 85 -1.20 -12.79 -0.24
C CYS A 85 -2.15 -12.78 0.98
N GLU A 86 -3.27 -12.06 0.91
CA GLU A 86 -4.27 -12.03 1.98
C GLU A 86 -4.89 -13.42 2.23
N GLN A 87 -5.24 -14.14 1.16
CA GLN A 87 -5.78 -15.50 1.23
C GLN A 87 -4.78 -16.51 1.79
N ALA A 88 -3.49 -16.32 1.53
CA ALA A 88 -2.41 -17.10 2.12
C ALA A 88 -2.12 -16.74 3.59
N GLY A 89 -2.85 -15.77 4.17
CA GLY A 89 -2.71 -15.37 5.58
C GLY A 89 -1.47 -14.53 5.87
N MET A 90 -0.99 -13.78 4.87
CA MET A 90 0.14 -12.86 5.06
C MET A 90 -0.29 -11.66 5.90
N GLU A 91 0.48 -11.33 6.92
CA GLU A 91 0.19 -10.22 7.83
C GLU A 91 0.81 -8.88 7.38
N CYS A 92 1.88 -8.96 6.59
CA CYS A 92 2.50 -7.82 5.94
C CYS A 92 2.79 -8.14 4.46
N ILE A 93 2.39 -7.25 3.57
CA ILE A 93 2.62 -7.33 2.13
C ILE A 93 3.48 -6.13 1.72
N ILE A 94 4.61 -6.41 1.10
CA ILE A 94 5.49 -5.41 0.50
C ILE A 94 5.22 -5.42 -1.01
N ILE A 95 5.00 -4.27 -1.63
CA ILE A 95 4.84 -4.14 -3.10
C ILE A 95 6.06 -3.39 -3.62
N ASP A 96 6.95 -4.09 -4.28
CA ASP A 96 8.22 -3.56 -4.80
C ASP A 96 8.32 -3.74 -6.33
N SER A 97 7.90 -2.74 -7.09
CA SER A 97 7.43 -1.40 -6.73
C SER A 97 6.05 -1.11 -7.35
N ILE A 98 5.34 -0.13 -6.81
CA ILE A 98 4.11 0.37 -7.45
C ILE A 98 4.41 1.26 -8.69
N THR A 99 5.66 1.62 -8.89
CA THR A 99 6.08 2.44 -10.04
C THR A 99 5.69 1.80 -11.37
N HIS A 100 5.79 0.47 -11.48
CA HIS A 100 5.45 -0.23 -12.72
C HIS A 100 3.95 -0.28 -13.00
N GLU A 101 3.08 -0.21 -11.98
CA GLU A 101 1.63 -0.03 -12.18
C GLU A 101 1.34 1.28 -12.92
N TRP A 102 2.18 2.30 -12.71
CA TRP A 102 2.02 3.61 -13.32
C TRP A 102 2.72 3.69 -14.68
N ASP A 103 4.05 3.48 -14.77
CA ASP A 103 4.86 3.71 -15.98
C ASP A 103 5.52 2.44 -16.55
N GLY A 104 5.16 1.24 -16.08
CA GLY A 104 5.62 -0.03 -16.65
C GLY A 104 4.78 -0.48 -17.85
N GLU A 105 5.25 -1.53 -18.53
CA GLU A 105 4.55 -2.17 -19.66
C GLU A 105 3.16 -2.69 -19.20
N GLY A 106 2.10 -2.26 -19.87
CA GLY A 106 0.71 -2.53 -19.49
C GLY A 106 0.25 -1.77 -18.25
N GLY A 107 1.05 -0.84 -17.71
CA GLY A 107 0.66 0.07 -16.64
C GLY A 107 -0.26 1.19 -17.09
N CYS A 108 -0.61 2.09 -16.18
CA CYS A 108 -1.62 3.12 -16.42
C CYS A 108 -1.30 4.05 -17.60
N LEU A 109 -0.03 4.47 -17.75
CA LEU A 109 0.41 5.33 -18.87
C LEU A 109 0.35 4.58 -20.21
N ASP A 110 0.76 3.31 -20.22
CA ASP A 110 0.72 2.48 -21.43
C ASP A 110 -0.71 2.21 -21.86
N ILE A 111 -1.60 1.84 -20.93
CA ILE A 111 -3.04 1.68 -21.20
C ILE A 111 -3.64 2.96 -21.79
N GLN A 112 -3.33 4.13 -21.22
CA GLN A 112 -3.83 5.42 -21.69
C GLN A 112 -3.35 5.68 -23.12
N THR A 113 -2.08 5.37 -23.43
CA THR A 113 -1.50 5.51 -24.77
C THR A 113 -2.19 4.59 -25.76
N GLN A 114 -2.42 3.32 -25.41
CA GLN A 114 -3.12 2.34 -26.26
C GLN A 114 -4.57 2.72 -26.55
N LEU A 115 -5.23 3.46 -25.65
CA LEU A 115 -6.59 4.00 -25.85
C LEU A 115 -6.64 5.22 -26.78
N GLY A 116 -5.49 5.76 -27.20
CA GLY A 116 -5.37 6.90 -28.10
C GLY A 116 -4.60 8.09 -27.54
N GLY A 117 -4.14 8.03 -26.28
CA GLY A 117 -3.25 9.02 -25.67
C GLY A 117 -3.90 10.39 -25.37
N ARG A 118 -5.22 10.52 -25.53
CA ARG A 118 -5.93 11.79 -25.33
C ARG A 118 -6.30 11.97 -23.85
N TYR A 119 -6.46 13.22 -23.41
CA TYR A 119 -6.85 13.53 -22.04
C TYR A 119 -8.12 12.80 -21.58
N GLN A 120 -9.13 12.72 -22.46
CA GLN A 120 -10.40 12.03 -22.15
C GLN A 120 -10.26 10.53 -21.93
N ASP A 121 -9.19 9.88 -22.40
CA ASP A 121 -8.97 8.44 -22.24
C ASP A 121 -8.64 8.10 -20.77
N TRP A 122 -8.21 9.08 -19.96
CA TRP A 122 -8.07 8.95 -18.52
C TRP A 122 -9.37 8.56 -17.80
N ALA A 123 -10.53 8.87 -18.38
CA ALA A 123 -11.81 8.44 -17.81
C ALA A 123 -11.94 6.92 -17.69
N LYS A 124 -11.21 6.16 -18.55
CA LYS A 124 -11.19 4.68 -18.51
C LYS A 124 -10.06 4.14 -17.61
N VAL A 125 -8.94 4.85 -17.49
CA VAL A 125 -7.77 4.41 -16.72
C VAL A 125 -7.92 4.75 -15.24
N THR A 126 -8.37 5.96 -14.91
CA THR A 126 -8.50 6.45 -13.53
C THR A 126 -9.30 5.51 -12.62
N PRO A 127 -10.46 4.94 -13.01
CA PRO A 127 -11.18 4.02 -12.15
C PRO A 127 -10.39 2.75 -11.83
N ARG A 128 -9.57 2.24 -12.75
CA ARG A 128 -8.74 1.05 -12.57
C ARG A 128 -7.61 1.32 -11.57
N HIS A 129 -6.89 2.44 -11.75
CA HIS A 129 -5.89 2.91 -10.79
C HIS A 129 -6.50 3.11 -9.39
N ASN A 130 -7.64 3.81 -9.31
CA ASN A 130 -8.32 4.05 -8.03
C ASN A 130 -8.73 2.73 -7.34
N ALA A 131 -9.12 1.70 -8.10
CA ALA A 131 -9.42 0.38 -7.55
C ALA A 131 -8.16 -0.27 -6.93
N PHE A 132 -6.99 -0.13 -7.56
CA PHE A 132 -5.72 -0.58 -6.99
C PHE A 132 -5.39 0.18 -5.70
N ILE A 133 -5.49 1.51 -5.68
CA ILE A 133 -5.28 2.31 -4.47
C ILE A 133 -6.24 1.86 -3.35
N GLN A 134 -7.53 1.64 -3.67
CA GLN A 134 -8.49 1.13 -2.69
C GLN A 134 -8.12 -0.26 -2.17
N ALA A 135 -7.57 -1.16 -3.00
CA ALA A 135 -7.09 -2.46 -2.55
C ALA A 135 -5.95 -2.31 -1.51
N ILE A 136 -4.99 -1.40 -1.74
CA ILE A 136 -3.97 -1.06 -0.75
C ILE A 136 -4.61 -0.56 0.55
N LEU A 137 -5.50 0.44 0.45
CA LEU A 137 -6.06 1.14 1.62
C LEU A 137 -6.97 0.24 2.47
N THR A 138 -7.66 -0.71 1.84
CA THR A 138 -8.63 -1.57 2.51
C THR A 138 -8.12 -2.97 2.82
N SER A 139 -6.85 -3.27 2.53
CA SER A 139 -6.23 -4.56 2.82
C SER A 139 -6.33 -4.94 4.31
N SER A 140 -6.54 -6.21 4.59
CA SER A 140 -6.53 -6.77 5.95
C SER A 140 -5.11 -6.89 6.52
N SER A 141 -4.08 -6.81 5.68
CA SER A 141 -2.67 -6.88 6.04
C SER A 141 -2.04 -5.48 6.17
N HIS A 142 -0.89 -5.37 6.81
CA HIS A 142 -0.03 -4.19 6.69
C HIS A 142 0.47 -4.10 5.24
N ILE A 143 0.44 -2.92 4.64
CA ILE A 143 0.98 -2.72 3.28
C ILE A 143 2.16 -1.75 3.34
N ILE A 144 3.27 -2.20 2.77
CA ILE A 144 4.45 -1.37 2.51
C ILE A 144 4.59 -1.26 0.99
N THR A 145 4.67 -0.06 0.45
CA THR A 145 4.88 0.17 -0.98
C THR A 145 6.23 0.84 -1.20
N THR A 146 6.97 0.41 -2.20
CA THR A 146 8.13 1.16 -2.65
C THR A 146 7.77 1.97 -3.89
N VAL A 147 8.35 3.17 -3.98
CA VAL A 147 8.17 4.10 -5.10
C VAL A 147 9.53 4.62 -5.55
N ARG A 148 9.81 4.51 -6.85
CA ARG A 148 11.01 5.13 -7.42
C ARG A 148 10.84 6.63 -7.51
N ARG A 149 11.91 7.39 -7.22
CA ARG A 149 11.96 8.83 -7.49
C ARG A 149 12.94 9.10 -8.63
N LYS A 150 12.53 9.94 -9.57
CA LYS A 150 13.36 10.44 -10.66
C LYS A 150 13.66 11.92 -10.44
N GLN A 151 14.79 12.39 -10.99
CA GLN A 151 15.13 13.81 -11.01
C GLN A 151 14.01 14.61 -11.68
N ASP A 152 13.53 15.62 -11.01
CA ASP A 152 12.54 16.56 -11.54
C ASP A 152 13.21 17.81 -12.10
N TYR A 153 12.66 18.34 -13.19
CA TYR A 153 13.19 19.49 -13.90
C TYR A 153 12.08 20.49 -14.12
N GLU A 154 12.34 21.73 -13.79
CA GLU A 154 11.44 22.85 -14.08
C GLU A 154 12.05 23.74 -15.15
N MET A 155 11.21 24.16 -16.11
CA MET A 155 11.59 25.16 -17.09
C MET A 155 11.21 26.53 -16.56
N SER A 156 12.21 27.36 -16.27
CA SER A 156 12.02 28.76 -15.93
C SER A 156 12.52 29.65 -17.06
N GLU A 157 11.93 30.84 -17.18
CA GLU A 157 12.39 31.85 -18.13
C GLU A 157 13.10 32.96 -17.38
N VAL A 158 14.41 33.12 -17.66
CA VAL A 158 15.24 34.18 -17.07
C VAL A 158 15.80 35.01 -18.22
N ASN A 159 15.47 36.29 -18.24
CA ASN A 159 15.90 37.26 -19.27
C ASN A 159 15.56 36.80 -20.72
N GLY A 160 14.36 36.23 -20.94
CA GLY A 160 13.91 35.77 -22.25
C GLY A 160 14.56 34.45 -22.73
N LYS A 161 15.36 33.79 -21.89
CA LYS A 161 15.95 32.49 -22.17
C LYS A 161 15.30 31.41 -21.28
N LYS A 162 14.86 30.32 -21.93
CA LYS A 162 14.39 29.13 -21.21
C LYS A 162 15.57 28.41 -20.58
N ILE A 163 15.54 28.28 -19.27
CA ILE A 163 16.55 27.56 -18.47
C ILE A 163 15.88 26.37 -17.84
N VAL A 164 16.47 25.17 -18.00
CA VAL A 164 16.05 23.94 -17.33
C VAL A 164 16.82 23.85 -16.01
N GLN A 165 16.10 23.88 -14.90
CA GLN A 165 16.68 23.77 -13.55
C GLN A 165 16.24 22.45 -12.90
N LYS A 166 17.16 21.82 -12.15
CA LYS A 166 16.83 20.68 -11.29
C LYS A 166 16.12 21.21 -10.05
N VAL A 167 14.88 20.77 -9.83
CA VAL A 167 14.05 21.23 -8.69
C VAL A 167 13.86 20.16 -7.61
N GLY A 168 14.61 19.06 -7.66
CA GLY A 168 14.50 17.99 -6.70
C GLY A 168 14.20 16.65 -7.36
N THR A 169 13.51 15.78 -6.67
CA THR A 169 13.08 14.47 -7.20
C THR A 169 11.58 14.32 -7.05
N LYS A 170 10.93 13.69 -8.04
CA LYS A 170 9.50 13.40 -8.05
C LYS A 170 9.26 11.89 -8.01
N GLU A 171 8.25 11.45 -7.29
CA GLU A 171 7.81 10.06 -7.28
C GLU A 171 7.25 9.65 -8.65
N VAL A 172 7.60 8.45 -9.11
CA VAL A 172 7.10 7.89 -10.36
C VAL A 172 5.87 7.05 -10.06
N THR A 173 4.80 7.76 -9.82
CA THR A 173 3.44 7.25 -9.63
C THR A 173 2.47 8.38 -9.92
N ARG A 174 1.16 8.11 -9.85
CA ARG A 174 0.16 9.16 -9.96
C ARG A 174 0.31 10.16 -8.82
N GLU A 175 0.29 11.43 -9.15
CA GLU A 175 0.39 12.53 -8.18
C GLU A 175 -0.68 12.40 -7.09
N GLY A 176 -0.26 12.59 -5.83
CA GLY A 176 -1.13 12.52 -4.67
C GLY A 176 -1.19 11.15 -4.00
N PHE A 177 -0.53 10.12 -4.49
CA PHE A 177 -0.51 8.79 -3.85
C PHE A 177 -0.06 8.86 -2.39
N GLU A 178 0.99 9.62 -2.08
CA GLU A 178 1.50 9.77 -0.71
C GLU A 178 0.45 10.31 0.27
N TYR A 179 -0.53 11.12 -0.21
CA TYR A 179 -1.60 11.66 0.63
C TYR A 179 -2.57 10.60 1.13
N GLU A 180 -2.67 9.48 0.46
CA GLU A 180 -3.52 8.35 0.86
C GLU A 180 -2.87 7.52 1.97
N LEU A 181 -1.55 7.51 2.06
CA LEU A 181 -0.81 6.68 3.01
C LEU A 181 -0.95 7.19 4.46
N THR A 182 -0.71 6.31 5.42
CA THR A 182 -0.58 6.67 6.84
C THR A 182 0.76 7.35 7.10
N MET A 183 1.82 6.85 6.47
CA MET A 183 3.19 7.31 6.61
C MET A 183 3.94 7.16 5.28
N ASN A 184 4.83 8.09 4.97
CA ASN A 184 5.79 7.98 3.87
C ASN A 184 7.18 8.32 4.38
N LEU A 185 8.15 7.44 4.13
CA LEU A 185 9.56 7.64 4.42
C LEU A 185 10.30 7.87 3.10
N GLU A 186 10.93 9.03 2.96
CA GLU A 186 11.75 9.39 1.82
C GLU A 186 13.22 9.08 2.11
N PHE A 187 13.84 8.23 1.28
CA PHE A 187 15.27 7.95 1.32
C PHE A 187 16.03 9.10 0.65
N VAL A 188 16.92 9.73 1.40
CA VAL A 188 17.56 11.00 1.00
C VAL A 188 18.96 10.83 0.41
N ASN A 189 19.63 9.69 0.66
CA ASN A 189 20.96 9.41 0.16
C ASN A 189 21.28 7.92 0.05
N ASP A 190 22.45 7.62 -0.50
CA ASP A 190 23.02 6.27 -0.68
C ASP A 190 23.50 5.60 0.63
N LYS A 191 23.52 6.33 1.75
CA LYS A 191 23.77 5.79 3.09
C LYS A 191 22.49 5.23 3.74
N HIS A 192 21.42 5.11 2.96
CA HIS A 192 20.13 4.57 3.38
C HIS A 192 19.42 5.38 4.46
N LEU A 193 19.79 6.68 4.62
CA LEU A 193 19.09 7.58 5.52
C LEU A 193 17.71 7.92 4.97
N ALA A 194 16.70 7.83 5.82
CA ALA A 194 15.32 8.17 5.51
C ALA A 194 14.80 9.26 6.46
N LYS A 195 13.85 10.04 5.97
CA LYS A 195 13.07 10.99 6.77
C LYS A 195 11.59 10.82 6.47
N ALA A 196 10.73 11.16 7.44
CA ALA A 196 9.30 11.19 7.19
C ALA A 196 8.93 12.41 6.33
N SER A 197 8.40 12.20 5.12
CA SER A 197 7.76 13.25 4.32
C SER A 197 6.27 13.37 4.68
N LYS A 198 5.66 12.30 5.21
CA LYS A 198 4.32 12.25 5.77
C LYS A 198 4.28 11.28 6.95
N ASP A 199 3.60 11.68 8.02
CA ASP A 199 3.41 10.82 9.18
C ASP A 199 2.16 11.24 9.98
N ARG A 200 1.13 10.40 9.94
CA ARG A 200 -0.08 10.57 10.76
C ARG A 200 0.06 9.93 12.14
N THR A 201 1.19 9.27 12.42
CA THR A 201 1.42 8.57 13.69
C THR A 201 2.15 9.43 14.71
N SER A 202 2.79 10.51 14.27
CA SER A 202 3.66 11.37 15.07
C SER A 202 4.92 10.66 15.61
N LEU A 203 5.33 9.54 15.01
CA LEU A 203 6.50 8.78 15.43
C LEU A 203 7.80 9.38 14.86
N PHE A 204 7.79 9.84 13.61
CA PHE A 204 8.99 10.18 12.87
C PHE A 204 8.97 11.59 12.28
N MET A 205 7.80 12.26 12.19
CA MET A 205 7.72 13.62 11.67
C MET A 205 8.51 14.58 12.54
N GLY A 206 9.38 15.36 11.93
CA GLY A 206 10.24 16.32 12.64
C GLY A 206 11.45 15.69 13.35
N GLN A 207 11.63 14.37 13.26
CA GLN A 207 12.83 13.70 13.76
C GLN A 207 14.01 13.84 12.77
N PRO A 208 15.26 13.74 13.23
CA PRO A 208 16.43 13.62 12.36
C PRO A 208 16.31 12.44 11.39
N GLU A 209 17.07 12.49 10.30
CA GLU A 209 17.20 11.36 9.38
C GLU A 209 17.75 10.12 10.10
N PHE A 210 17.23 8.96 9.76
CA PHE A 210 17.59 7.67 10.38
C PHE A 210 17.65 6.57 9.35
N ILE A 211 18.33 5.47 9.68
CA ILE A 211 18.33 4.23 8.90
C ILE A 211 17.17 3.38 9.42
N PRO A 212 16.16 3.04 8.56
CA PRO A 212 15.07 2.16 8.98
C PRO A 212 15.58 0.75 9.31
N THR A 213 15.08 0.19 10.42
CA THR A 213 15.46 -1.11 10.96
C THR A 213 14.22 -1.88 11.43
N GLU A 214 14.41 -3.09 11.97
CA GLU A 214 13.32 -3.82 12.64
C GLU A 214 12.71 -3.02 13.79
N GLU A 215 13.51 -2.20 14.52
CA GLU A 215 12.99 -1.36 15.59
C GLU A 215 11.99 -0.32 15.06
N THR A 216 12.23 0.23 13.87
CA THR A 216 11.26 1.09 13.17
C THR A 216 9.92 0.36 13.00
N GLY A 217 9.96 -0.91 12.57
CA GLY A 217 8.77 -1.75 12.46
C GLY A 217 8.06 -2.00 13.79
N ARG A 218 8.81 -2.26 14.87
CA ARG A 218 8.27 -2.44 16.23
C ARG A 218 7.58 -1.17 16.76
N LEU A 219 8.15 0.00 16.55
CA LEU A 219 7.52 1.26 16.92
C LEU A 219 6.21 1.48 16.19
N ILE A 220 6.17 1.21 14.88
CA ILE A 220 4.95 1.30 14.07
C ILE A 220 3.91 0.28 14.55
N LYS A 221 4.31 -0.96 14.84
CA LYS A 221 3.43 -1.99 15.41
C LYS A 221 2.76 -1.52 16.69
N ASN A 222 3.54 -1.03 17.63
CA ASN A 222 3.03 -0.53 18.92
C ASN A 222 2.01 0.59 18.70
N TRP A 223 2.25 1.48 17.73
CA TRP A 223 1.28 2.51 17.38
C TRP A 223 0.01 1.91 16.78
N CYS A 224 0.12 0.95 15.86
CA CYS A 224 -1.03 0.29 15.23
C CYS A 224 -1.91 -0.44 16.26
N GLU A 225 -1.31 -1.05 17.27
CA GLU A 225 -1.97 -1.85 18.30
C GLU A 225 -2.49 -1.03 19.49
N SER A 226 -2.05 0.21 19.67
CA SER A 226 -2.46 1.07 20.79
C SER A 226 -3.88 1.64 20.67
N GLY A 227 -4.63 1.30 19.62
CA GLY A 227 -6.04 1.59 19.47
C GLY A 227 -6.94 0.56 20.19
N ILE A 228 -8.21 0.87 20.34
CA ILE A 228 -9.21 -0.10 20.79
C ILE A 228 -9.46 -1.15 19.71
N ASP A 229 -9.72 -2.38 20.14
CA ASP A 229 -10.11 -3.46 19.22
C ASP A 229 -11.42 -3.12 18.50
N LEU A 230 -11.58 -3.66 17.30
CA LEU A 230 -12.88 -3.67 16.65
C LEU A 230 -13.86 -4.48 17.50
N PRO A 231 -15.12 -4.05 17.63
CA PRO A 231 -16.13 -4.83 18.35
C PRO A 231 -16.35 -6.16 17.63
N GLU A 232 -16.63 -7.21 18.36
CA GLU A 232 -17.13 -8.45 17.79
C GLU A 232 -18.60 -8.28 17.39
N PRO A 233 -19.06 -8.83 16.24
CA PRO A 233 -20.48 -8.77 15.89
C PRO A 233 -21.27 -9.69 16.82
N SER A 234 -22.50 -9.29 17.21
CA SER A 234 -23.41 -10.26 17.80
C SER A 234 -23.75 -11.35 16.77
N LYS A 235 -24.25 -12.50 17.26
CA LYS A 235 -24.65 -13.59 16.36
C LYS A 235 -25.68 -13.12 15.34
N GLU A 236 -26.70 -12.37 15.78
CA GLU A 236 -27.75 -11.84 14.91
C GLU A 236 -27.19 -10.85 13.87
N GLN A 237 -26.24 -10.01 14.26
CA GLN A 237 -25.57 -9.09 13.35
C GLN A 237 -24.74 -9.83 12.29
N PHE A 238 -24.01 -10.87 12.72
CA PHE A 238 -23.21 -11.68 11.80
C PHE A 238 -24.08 -12.45 10.81
N ASP A 239 -25.13 -13.13 11.30
CA ASP A 239 -26.06 -13.91 10.47
C ASP A 239 -26.77 -13.00 9.45
N ALA A 240 -27.18 -11.79 9.85
CA ALA A 240 -27.75 -10.80 8.93
C ALA A 240 -26.74 -10.37 7.84
N LEU A 241 -25.47 -10.16 8.18
CA LEU A 241 -24.43 -9.79 7.22
C LEU A 241 -24.14 -10.93 6.25
N LEU A 242 -24.12 -12.20 6.71
CA LEU A 242 -23.99 -13.37 5.84
C LEU A 242 -25.17 -13.49 4.86
N SER A 243 -26.40 -13.22 5.34
CA SER A 243 -27.57 -13.20 4.47
C SER A 243 -27.47 -12.13 3.38
N TYR A 244 -26.97 -10.94 3.70
CA TYR A 244 -26.74 -9.87 2.72
C TYR A 244 -25.60 -10.20 1.74
N LEU A 245 -24.58 -10.97 2.13
CA LEU A 245 -23.55 -11.44 1.20
C LEU A 245 -24.12 -12.36 0.11
N LYS A 246 -25.13 -13.17 0.45
CA LYS A 246 -25.85 -14.05 -0.48
C LYS A 246 -26.94 -13.33 -1.30
N GLY A 247 -27.17 -12.06 -1.04
CA GLY A 247 -28.22 -11.26 -1.66
C GLY A 247 -27.82 -10.64 -3.01
N THR A 248 -28.41 -9.50 -3.34
CA THR A 248 -28.08 -8.77 -4.57
C THR A 248 -26.63 -8.19 -4.51
N PRO A 249 -26.00 -7.89 -5.66
CA PRO A 249 -24.65 -7.31 -5.69
C PRO A 249 -24.49 -6.04 -4.82
N ASP A 250 -25.52 -5.20 -4.73
CA ASP A 250 -25.51 -4.01 -3.88
C ASP A 250 -25.56 -4.40 -2.39
N GLN A 251 -26.34 -5.40 -2.00
CA GLN A 251 -26.39 -5.93 -0.64
C GLN A 251 -25.05 -6.56 -0.26
N ALA A 252 -24.46 -7.38 -1.13
CA ALA A 252 -23.16 -8.01 -0.90
C ALA A 252 -22.06 -6.96 -0.71
N THR A 253 -22.04 -5.91 -1.52
CA THR A 253 -21.08 -4.79 -1.37
C THR A 253 -21.23 -4.08 -0.03
N LYS A 254 -22.46 -3.82 0.41
CA LYS A 254 -22.75 -3.20 1.70
C LYS A 254 -22.35 -4.11 2.87
N ALA A 255 -22.60 -5.42 2.76
CA ALA A 255 -22.21 -6.40 3.77
C ALA A 255 -20.69 -6.50 3.91
N LYS A 256 -19.94 -6.58 2.81
CA LYS A 256 -18.46 -6.56 2.81
C LYS A 256 -17.90 -5.32 3.51
N ALA A 257 -18.49 -4.15 3.24
CA ALA A 257 -18.09 -2.89 3.90
C ALA A 257 -18.45 -2.86 5.40
N ALA A 258 -19.53 -3.52 5.80
CA ALA A 258 -19.96 -3.60 7.20
C ALA A 258 -19.11 -4.60 8.01
N LEU A 259 -18.76 -5.77 7.42
CA LEU A 259 -17.90 -6.78 8.06
C LEU A 259 -16.54 -6.22 8.47
N LYS A 260 -15.95 -5.32 7.66
CA LYS A 260 -14.69 -4.63 7.98
C LYS A 260 -14.73 -3.78 9.27
N LYS A 261 -15.90 -3.57 9.86
CA LYS A 261 -16.08 -2.82 11.12
C LYS A 261 -16.06 -3.71 12.35
N TYR A 262 -15.96 -5.01 12.18
CA TYR A 262 -15.98 -6.00 13.23
C TYR A 262 -14.69 -6.82 13.24
N LYS A 263 -14.30 -7.28 14.42
CA LYS A 263 -13.29 -8.33 14.61
C LYS A 263 -14.00 -9.67 14.44
N LEU A 264 -13.71 -10.37 13.37
CA LEU A 264 -14.30 -11.67 13.10
C LEU A 264 -13.42 -12.77 13.71
N SER A 265 -14.04 -13.83 14.23
CA SER A 265 -13.32 -15.03 14.62
C SER A 265 -12.84 -15.82 13.39
N THR A 266 -11.92 -16.76 13.59
CA THR A 266 -11.40 -17.62 12.51
C THR A 266 -12.52 -18.38 11.78
N ASP A 267 -13.52 -18.85 12.53
CA ASP A 267 -14.67 -19.58 11.95
C ASP A 267 -15.60 -18.63 11.18
N GLN A 268 -15.78 -17.42 11.66
CA GLN A 268 -16.55 -16.39 10.96
C GLN A 268 -15.86 -15.95 9.66
N LEU A 269 -14.52 -15.84 9.67
CA LEU A 269 -13.74 -15.53 8.45
C LEU A 269 -13.92 -16.61 7.39
N LYS A 270 -13.81 -17.92 7.76
CA LYS A 270 -14.04 -19.02 6.84
C LYS A 270 -15.42 -18.96 6.20
N GLN A 271 -16.49 -18.70 6.99
CA GLN A 271 -17.85 -18.59 6.48
C GLN A 271 -18.02 -17.40 5.51
N VAL A 272 -17.30 -16.32 5.72
CA VAL A 272 -17.29 -15.16 4.81
C VAL A 272 -16.56 -15.49 3.52
N ASP A 273 -15.40 -16.15 3.61
CA ASP A 273 -14.56 -16.51 2.47
C ASP A 273 -15.25 -17.50 1.52
N GLU A 274 -16.08 -18.41 2.06
CA GLU A 274 -16.90 -19.33 1.27
C GLU A 274 -17.99 -18.63 0.43
N LEU A 275 -18.28 -17.36 0.72
CA LEU A 275 -19.36 -16.58 0.08
C LEU A 275 -18.85 -15.43 -0.81
N ILE A 276 -17.54 -15.17 -0.82
CA ILE A 276 -16.93 -14.07 -1.58
C ILE A 276 -16.15 -14.55 -2.80
#